data_b77ebc25a3784c8b1a45428c053fea4d
#
_entry.id   b77ebc25a3784c8b1a45428c053fea4d
#
_cell.length_a   1.000
_cell.length_b   1.000
_cell.length_c   1.000
_cell.angle_alpha   90.00
_cell.angle_beta   90.00
_cell.angle_gamma   90.00
#
_symmetry.space_group_name_H-M   'P 1'
#
loop_
_entity.id
_entity.type
_entity.pdbx_description
1 polymer ?
#
loop_
_entity_poly.entity_id
_entity_poly.type
_entity_poly.pdbx_seq_one_letter_code
_entity_poly.pdbx_strand_id
1 'polypeptide(L)'
;MKNENVVFNFVNGYENIRTENLFFEDDILYSYGYHFPLCIKLLNGYVVNLNGYSNTTARHKSLLCYALNNTNFKELENNKPKDIILLNTEQLKNLIPRIKELNIKSIEDLKNWLIINNL
;
A
#
# COMPACT_ATOMS: atom_id res chain seq x y z
N MET A 1 -8.73 13.52 -14.53
CA MET A 1 -7.59 12.98 -13.75
C MET A 1 -7.57 11.47 -13.92
N LYS A 2 -6.43 10.92 -14.27
CA LYS A 2 -6.29 9.46 -14.44
C LYS A 2 -5.76 8.82 -13.16
N ASN A 3 -6.18 7.59 -12.90
CA ASN A 3 -5.74 6.82 -11.73
C ASN A 3 -4.22 6.62 -11.72
N GLU A 4 -3.58 6.44 -12.87
CA GLU A 4 -2.13 6.32 -12.96
C GLU A 4 -1.40 7.55 -12.45
N ASN A 5 -1.99 8.75 -12.57
CA ASN A 5 -1.41 9.97 -12.02
C ASN A 5 -1.49 9.98 -10.49
N VAL A 6 -2.56 9.43 -9.91
CA VAL A 6 -2.68 9.32 -8.45
C VAL A 6 -1.59 8.39 -7.92
N VAL A 7 -1.41 7.23 -8.54
CA VAL A 7 -0.37 6.26 -8.14
C VAL A 7 1.02 6.86 -8.31
N PHE A 8 1.28 7.54 -9.42
CA PHE A 8 2.56 8.20 -9.67
C PHE A 8 2.88 9.21 -8.57
N ASN A 9 1.93 10.07 -8.23
CA ASN A 9 2.14 11.08 -7.18
C ASN A 9 2.34 10.43 -5.81
N PHE A 10 1.60 9.36 -5.52
CA PHE A 10 1.75 8.62 -4.27
C PHE A 10 3.15 8.04 -4.12
N VAL A 11 3.63 7.36 -5.15
CA VAL A 11 4.95 6.70 -5.11
C VAL A 11 6.09 7.71 -5.07
N ASN A 12 5.94 8.83 -5.75
CA ASN A 12 7.01 9.83 -5.87
C ASN A 12 6.97 10.94 -4.81
N GLY A 13 6.01 10.90 -3.92
CA GLY A 13 5.91 11.90 -2.85
C GLY A 13 5.43 13.27 -3.33
N TYR A 14 4.68 13.30 -4.44
CA TYR A 14 4.13 14.53 -4.97
C TYR A 14 2.78 14.86 -4.30
N GLU A 15 2.20 15.99 -4.67
CA GLU A 15 0.98 16.47 -4.04
C GLU A 15 -0.18 15.48 -4.14
N ASN A 16 -1.04 15.54 -3.13
CA ASN A 16 -2.23 14.70 -3.05
C ASN A 16 -3.23 15.08 -4.13
N ILE A 17 -3.50 14.14 -5.04
CA ILE A 17 -4.54 14.26 -6.05
C ILE A 17 -5.43 13.03 -5.96
N ARG A 18 -6.63 13.12 -6.49
CA ARG A 18 -7.58 12.03 -6.39
C ARG A 18 -8.47 11.91 -7.62
N THR A 19 -8.92 10.69 -7.86
CA THR A 19 -10.01 10.42 -8.79
C THR A 19 -11.25 10.04 -7.96
N GLU A 20 -12.34 9.68 -8.64
CA GLU A 20 -13.55 9.22 -7.97
C GLU A 20 -13.30 7.99 -7.09
N ASN A 21 -12.43 7.08 -7.54
CA ASN A 21 -12.25 5.76 -6.92
C ASN A 21 -10.86 5.52 -6.33
N LEU A 22 -9.93 6.47 -6.46
CA LEU A 22 -8.56 6.27 -5.99
C LEU A 22 -8.01 7.56 -5.43
N PHE A 23 -7.47 7.49 -4.21
CA PHE A 23 -6.87 8.64 -3.55
C PHE A 23 -5.84 8.16 -2.51
N PHE A 24 -4.99 9.08 -2.06
CA PHE A 24 -4.10 8.77 -0.95
C PHE A 24 -4.14 9.89 0.09
N GLU A 25 -3.82 9.51 1.32
CA GLU A 25 -3.81 10.43 2.46
C GLU A 25 -2.85 9.86 3.50
N ASP A 26 -1.98 10.68 4.06
CA ASP A 26 -1.01 10.28 5.09
C ASP A 26 -0.17 9.05 4.68
N ASP A 27 0.32 9.04 3.44
CA ASP A 27 1.12 7.95 2.86
C ASP A 27 0.37 6.62 2.74
N ILE A 28 -0.96 6.66 2.69
CA ILE A 28 -1.80 5.48 2.49
C ILE A 28 -2.65 5.67 1.24
N LEU A 29 -2.54 4.72 0.32
CA LEU A 29 -3.33 4.70 -0.91
C LEU A 29 -4.58 3.87 -0.68
N TYR A 30 -5.74 4.45 -0.97
CA TYR A 30 -7.05 3.80 -0.78
C TYR A 30 -7.74 3.58 -2.12
N SER A 31 -8.39 2.43 -2.27
CA SER A 31 -9.24 2.11 -3.41
C SER A 31 -10.69 2.16 -2.96
N TYR A 32 -11.50 3.01 -3.58
CA TYR A 32 -12.91 3.29 -3.29
C TYR A 32 -13.14 4.12 -2.02
N GLY A 33 -12.44 3.86 -0.94
CA GLY A 33 -12.66 4.57 0.30
C GLY A 33 -11.73 4.08 1.40
N TYR A 34 -11.87 4.67 2.57
CA TYR A 34 -11.01 4.34 3.72
C TYR A 34 -11.15 2.90 4.17
N HIS A 35 -12.22 2.22 3.78
CA HIS A 35 -12.45 0.82 4.16
C HIS A 35 -11.55 -0.17 3.40
N PHE A 36 -10.88 0.28 2.33
CA PHE A 36 -9.97 -0.58 1.58
C PHE A 36 -8.62 0.08 1.35
N PRO A 37 -7.73 0.05 2.34
CA PRO A 37 -6.36 0.51 2.15
C PRO A 37 -5.64 -0.45 1.20
N LEU A 38 -5.05 0.09 0.14
CA LEU A 38 -4.37 -0.68 -0.89
C LEU A 38 -2.88 -0.79 -0.62
N CYS A 39 -2.28 0.31 -0.15
CA CYS A 39 -0.83 0.38 0.05
C CYS A 39 -0.48 1.42 1.12
N ILE A 40 0.50 1.10 1.94
CA ILE A 40 1.09 2.05 2.87
C ILE A 40 2.54 2.30 2.44
N LYS A 41 2.92 3.56 2.31
CA LYS A 41 4.28 3.95 1.97
C LYS A 41 5.07 4.21 3.24
N LEU A 42 6.18 3.51 3.39
CA LEU A 42 7.13 3.71 4.48
C LEU A 42 8.40 4.40 3.93
N LEU A 43 9.30 4.78 4.81
CA LEU A 43 10.52 5.49 4.43
C LEU A 43 11.34 4.74 3.38
N ASN A 44 11.44 3.43 3.51
CA ASN A 44 12.28 2.60 2.66
C ASN A 44 11.53 1.41 2.03
N GLY A 45 10.22 1.49 1.93
CA GLY A 45 9.45 0.43 1.29
C GLY A 45 7.96 0.61 1.38
N TYR A 46 7.23 -0.45 1.08
CA TYR A 46 5.78 -0.42 0.94
C TYR A 46 5.12 -1.62 1.59
N VAL A 47 3.91 -1.41 2.12
CA VAL A 47 3.03 -2.50 2.55
C VAL A 47 1.89 -2.57 1.55
N VAL A 48 1.73 -3.71 0.88
CA VAL A 48 0.73 -3.86 -0.18
C VAL A 48 -0.35 -4.84 0.28
N ASN A 49 -1.61 -4.48 0.04
CA ASN A 49 -2.75 -5.31 0.38
C ASN A 49 -2.80 -6.54 -0.53
N LEU A 50 -2.80 -7.73 0.05
CA LEU A 50 -2.85 -8.97 -0.70
C LEU A 50 -4.28 -9.41 -1.05
N ASN A 51 -5.29 -8.78 -0.47
CA ASN A 51 -6.68 -9.11 -0.77
C ASN A 51 -7.17 -8.45 -2.06
N GLY A 52 -8.16 -9.10 -2.72
CA GLY A 52 -8.94 -8.49 -3.77
C GLY A 52 -10.21 -7.88 -3.20
N TYR A 53 -10.85 -6.99 -3.97
CA TYR A 53 -12.12 -6.38 -3.60
C TYR A 53 -13.07 -6.36 -4.81
N SER A 54 -12.60 -5.84 -5.95
CA SER A 54 -13.40 -5.73 -7.17
C SER A 54 -12.47 -5.70 -8.38
N ASN A 55 -13.04 -5.74 -9.58
CA ASN A 55 -12.27 -5.61 -10.82
C ASN A 55 -11.57 -4.25 -10.89
N THR A 56 -12.21 -3.19 -10.41
CA THR A 56 -11.62 -1.86 -10.37
C THR A 56 -10.44 -1.81 -9.40
N THR A 57 -10.58 -2.43 -8.22
CA THR A 57 -9.46 -2.53 -7.26
C THR A 57 -8.31 -3.33 -7.84
N ALA A 58 -8.59 -4.38 -8.61
CA ALA A 58 -7.55 -5.15 -9.29
C ALA A 58 -6.76 -4.28 -10.28
N ARG A 59 -7.44 -3.39 -11.00
CA ARG A 59 -6.79 -2.43 -11.90
C ARG A 59 -5.93 -1.43 -11.13
N HIS A 60 -6.44 -0.92 -10.01
CA HIS A 60 -5.67 -0.01 -9.14
C HIS A 60 -4.41 -0.70 -8.63
N LYS A 61 -4.54 -1.96 -8.19
CA LYS A 61 -3.42 -2.75 -7.72
C LYS A 61 -2.39 -3.00 -8.83
N SER A 62 -2.85 -3.25 -10.05
CA SER A 62 -1.95 -3.43 -11.20
C SER A 62 -1.14 -2.16 -11.49
N LEU A 63 -1.78 -1.00 -11.44
CA LEU A 63 -1.09 0.28 -11.61
C LEU A 63 -0.02 0.48 -10.55
N LEU A 64 -0.35 0.14 -9.31
CA LEU A 64 0.61 0.21 -8.20
C LEU A 64 1.78 -0.73 -8.41
N CYS A 65 1.52 -1.98 -8.77
CA CYS A 65 2.58 -2.97 -9.00
C CYS A 65 3.51 -2.52 -10.13
N TYR A 66 2.95 -1.97 -11.20
CA TYR A 66 3.75 -1.43 -12.29
C TYR A 66 4.63 -0.28 -11.81
N ALA A 67 4.09 0.63 -11.01
CA ALA A 67 4.85 1.74 -10.44
C ALA A 67 5.97 1.26 -9.51
N LEU A 68 5.82 0.07 -8.91
CA LEU A 68 6.82 -0.57 -8.06
C LEU A 68 7.71 -1.55 -8.84
N ASN A 69 7.76 -1.41 -10.16
CA ASN A 69 8.62 -2.19 -11.06
C ASN A 69 8.27 -3.67 -11.17
N ASN A 70 6.97 -3.99 -11.06
CA ASN A 70 6.47 -5.34 -11.28
C ASN A 70 5.36 -5.30 -12.33
N THR A 71 5.28 -6.33 -13.19
CA THR A 71 4.30 -6.38 -14.26
C THR A 71 2.87 -6.48 -13.73
N ASN A 72 2.68 -7.25 -12.65
CA ASN A 72 1.38 -7.45 -12.01
C ASN A 72 1.56 -7.92 -10.57
N PHE A 73 0.44 -8.10 -9.86
CA PHE A 73 0.49 -8.50 -8.45
C PHE A 73 1.10 -9.90 -8.25
N LYS A 74 0.81 -10.82 -9.15
CA LYS A 74 1.34 -12.19 -9.06
C LYS A 74 2.86 -12.18 -9.15
N GLU A 75 3.44 -11.38 -10.04
CA GLU A 75 4.88 -11.21 -10.14
C GLU A 75 5.46 -10.64 -8.86
N LEU A 76 4.81 -9.63 -8.28
CA LEU A 76 5.23 -9.03 -7.03
C LEU A 76 5.22 -10.07 -5.90
N GLU A 77 4.16 -10.88 -5.80
CA GLU A 77 4.07 -11.98 -4.84
C GLU A 77 5.21 -12.99 -5.01
N ASN A 78 5.48 -13.39 -6.25
CA ASN A 78 6.49 -14.40 -6.55
C ASN A 78 7.91 -13.90 -6.29
N ASN A 79 8.18 -12.66 -6.61
CA ASN A 79 9.51 -12.05 -6.46
C ASN A 79 9.86 -11.74 -5.00
N LYS A 80 8.86 -11.54 -4.16
CA LYS A 80 9.02 -11.22 -2.73
C LYS A 80 10.11 -10.17 -2.49
N PRO A 81 9.98 -8.95 -3.08
CA PRO A 81 10.97 -7.91 -2.86
C PRO A 81 11.16 -7.62 -1.37
N LYS A 82 12.39 -7.36 -0.96
CA LYS A 82 12.72 -7.15 0.46
C LYS A 82 12.09 -5.88 1.04
N ASP A 83 11.81 -4.91 0.19
CA ASP A 83 11.22 -3.63 0.57
C ASP A 83 9.69 -3.60 0.46
N ILE A 84 9.07 -4.75 0.23
CA ILE A 84 7.61 -4.87 0.14
C ILE A 84 7.12 -5.97 1.08
N ILE A 85 6.15 -5.60 1.92
CA ILE A 85 5.48 -6.53 2.83
C ILE A 85 4.04 -6.68 2.38
N LEU A 86 3.53 -7.92 2.33
CA LEU A 86 2.15 -8.20 1.95
C LEU A 86 1.34 -8.51 3.21
N LEU A 87 0.26 -7.76 3.40
CA LEU A 87 -0.68 -7.95 4.51
C LEU A 87 -2.10 -7.95 3.96
N ASN A 88 -3.03 -8.59 4.67
CA ASN A 88 -4.43 -8.56 4.29
C ASN A 88 -5.10 -7.25 4.77
N THR A 89 -6.34 -7.02 4.33
CA THR A 89 -7.06 -5.78 4.65
C THR A 89 -7.19 -5.56 6.14
N GLU A 90 -7.52 -6.60 6.89
CA GLU A 90 -7.70 -6.49 8.35
C GLU A 90 -6.39 -6.12 9.04
N GLN A 91 -5.30 -6.76 8.64
CA GLN A 91 -3.98 -6.44 9.18
C GLN A 91 -3.58 -5.00 8.89
N LEU A 92 -3.86 -4.52 7.67
CA LEU A 92 -3.59 -3.13 7.31
C LEU A 92 -4.41 -2.16 8.14
N LYS A 93 -5.69 -2.44 8.36
CA LYS A 93 -6.56 -1.60 9.18
C LYS A 93 -6.09 -1.55 10.63
N ASN A 94 -5.56 -2.64 11.15
CA ASN A 94 -5.00 -2.69 12.51
C ASN A 94 -3.66 -1.95 12.60
N LEU A 95 -2.87 -1.99 11.53
CA LEU A 95 -1.56 -1.36 11.48
C LEU A 95 -1.64 0.15 11.36
N ILE A 96 -2.57 0.68 10.56
CA ILE A 96 -2.65 2.11 10.25
C ILE A 96 -2.64 3.00 11.49
N PRO A 97 -3.49 2.78 12.52
CA PRO A 97 -3.43 3.61 13.72
C PRO A 97 -2.12 3.44 14.50
N ARG A 98 -1.47 2.30 14.38
CA ARG A 98 -0.21 2.03 15.10
C ARG A 98 0.99 2.72 14.50
N ILE A 99 0.94 3.02 13.20
CA ILE A 99 2.06 3.68 12.51
C ILE A 99 2.41 5.01 13.19
N LYS A 100 1.41 5.86 13.46
CA LYS A 100 1.63 7.13 14.14
C LYS A 100 1.91 6.94 15.62
N GLU A 101 1.14 6.08 16.27
CA GLU A 101 1.19 5.85 17.71
C GLU A 101 2.53 5.27 18.15
N LEU A 102 3.08 4.33 17.38
CA LEU A 102 4.33 3.62 17.69
C LEU A 102 5.51 4.10 16.86
N ASN A 103 5.31 5.14 16.05
CA ASN A 103 6.37 5.74 15.24
C ASN A 103 7.03 4.72 14.30
N ILE A 104 6.21 3.89 13.65
CA ILE A 104 6.68 2.92 12.66
C ILE A 104 6.97 3.66 11.36
N LYS A 105 8.25 3.80 10.99
CA LYS A 105 8.66 4.60 9.82
C LYS A 105 9.33 3.79 8.71
N SER A 106 9.88 2.63 9.05
CA SER A 106 10.65 1.83 8.10
C SER A 106 10.13 0.41 8.03
N ILE A 107 10.59 -0.33 7.03
CA ILE A 107 10.28 -1.76 6.88
C ILE A 107 10.79 -2.55 8.09
N GLU A 108 11.96 -2.19 8.62
CA GLU A 108 12.54 -2.85 9.80
C GLU A 108 11.66 -2.64 11.03
N ASP A 109 11.21 -1.42 11.25
CA ASP A 109 10.27 -1.12 12.34
C ASP A 109 9.01 -1.96 12.24
N LEU A 110 8.46 -2.07 11.03
CA LEU A 110 7.27 -2.86 10.79
C LEU A 110 7.51 -4.35 11.03
N LYS A 111 8.61 -4.90 10.55
CA LYS A 111 8.96 -6.31 10.78
C LYS A 111 9.05 -6.62 12.26
N ASN A 112 9.67 -5.75 13.03
CA ASN A 112 9.77 -5.91 14.48
C ASN A 112 8.39 -5.89 15.13
N TRP A 113 7.52 -4.97 14.73
CA TRP A 113 6.15 -4.90 15.24
C TRP A 113 5.35 -6.16 14.91
N LEU A 114 5.48 -6.67 13.68
CA LEU A 114 4.79 -7.89 13.25
C LEU A 114 5.23 -9.10 14.08
N ILE A 115 6.53 -9.24 14.35
CA ILE A 115 7.06 -10.32 15.18
C ILE A 115 6.51 -10.24 16.58
N ILE A 116 6.54 -9.07 17.22
CA ILE A 116 6.05 -8.86 18.59
C ILE A 116 4.56 -9.19 18.71
N ASN A 117 3.77 -8.89 17.69
CA ASN A 117 2.32 -9.09 17.71
C ASN A 117 1.87 -10.40 17.07
N ASN A 118 2.78 -11.28 16.68
CA ASN A 118 2.50 -12.58 16.07
C ASN A 118 1.63 -12.48 14.79
N LEU A 119 1.94 -11.51 13.97
CA LEU A 119 1.20 -11.32 12.71
C LEU A 119 1.99 -11.81 11.49
#